data_15866645ca11eb448f340a87c7fbf381
#
_entry.id   15866645ca11eb448f340a87c7fbf381
#
_cell.length_a   1.000
_cell.length_b   1.000
_cell.length_c   1.000
_cell.angle_alpha   90.00
_cell.angle_beta   90.00
_cell.angle_gamma   90.00
#
_symmetry.space_group_name_H-M   'P 1'
#
loop_
_entity.id
_entity.type
_entity.pdbx_description
1 polymer ?
#
loop_
_entity_poly.entity_id
_entity_poly.type
_entity_poly.pdbx_seq_one_letter_code
_entity_poly.pdbx_strand_id
1 'polypeptide(L)'
;MALKEELMKFFEGEEDKRIVVLGIGSSIRSDDAVGLEIIRYLKNKGIKNILLIAADTNPESFTGPIRRFKPTHVLMVDATHMGLEPGTAELISIERIRGQWFSTHHLPLSELAAFIKETMNAKVALLGIQPKSISIGSDLTLELKKAVERVSKIIYESIIAK
;
A
#
# COMPACT_ATOMS: atom_id res chain seq x y z
N MET A 1 3.36 -15.99 9.86
CA MET A 1 1.95 -15.64 9.57
C MET A 1 1.82 -15.28 8.10
N ALA A 2 0.84 -15.83 7.43
CA ALA A 2 0.62 -15.53 6.02
C ALA A 2 0.15 -14.08 5.85
N LEU A 3 0.46 -13.48 4.72
CA LEU A 3 0.11 -12.09 4.42
C LEU A 3 -1.39 -11.83 4.59
N LYS A 4 -2.23 -12.75 4.10
CA LYS A 4 -3.69 -12.60 4.23
C LYS A 4 -4.13 -12.49 5.70
N GLU A 5 -3.56 -13.34 6.56
CA GLU A 5 -3.88 -13.31 7.98
C GLU A 5 -3.43 -11.98 8.62
N GLU A 6 -2.25 -11.50 8.25
CA GLU A 6 -1.74 -10.22 8.74
C GLU A 6 -2.62 -9.06 8.31
N LEU A 7 -3.06 -9.05 7.05
CA LEU A 7 -3.96 -8.01 6.54
C LEU A 7 -5.33 -8.09 7.20
N MET A 8 -5.88 -9.29 7.39
CA MET A 8 -7.15 -9.46 8.08
C MET A 8 -7.07 -8.91 9.50
N LYS A 9 -5.97 -9.19 10.18
CA LYS A 9 -5.74 -8.66 11.53
C LYS A 9 -5.59 -7.13 11.52
N PHE A 10 -4.90 -6.59 10.52
CA PHE A 10 -4.76 -5.14 10.38
C PHE A 10 -6.13 -4.45 10.23
N PHE A 11 -7.02 -5.04 9.45
CA PHE A 11 -8.34 -4.45 9.16
C PHE A 11 -9.40 -4.71 10.23
N GLU A 12 -9.10 -5.50 11.26
CA GLU A 12 -10.08 -5.76 12.32
C GLU A 12 -10.24 -4.59 13.29
N GLY A 13 -11.24 -4.67 14.17
CA GLY A 13 -11.37 -3.76 15.32
C GLY A 13 -12.39 -2.65 15.18
N GLU A 14 -13.00 -2.46 14.01
CA GLU A 14 -14.01 -1.44 13.78
C GLU A 14 -15.23 -2.04 13.11
N GLU A 15 -16.44 -1.64 13.55
CA GLU A 15 -17.68 -2.10 12.90
C GLU A 15 -17.87 -1.43 11.54
N ASP A 16 -17.75 -0.10 11.51
CA ASP A 16 -17.92 0.68 10.29
C ASP A 16 -16.55 1.07 9.74
N LYS A 17 -15.92 0.13 9.06
CA LYS A 17 -14.59 0.36 8.49
C LYS A 17 -14.64 1.35 7.33
N ARG A 18 -13.73 2.29 7.37
CA ARG A 18 -13.50 3.25 6.29
C ARG A 18 -12.03 3.13 5.91
N ILE A 19 -11.79 2.42 4.83
CA ILE A 19 -10.44 2.03 4.44
C ILE A 19 -9.94 2.89 3.30
N VAL A 20 -8.72 3.40 3.45
CA VAL A 20 -7.98 4.05 2.36
C VAL A 20 -6.86 3.12 1.93
N VAL A 21 -6.75 2.89 0.62
CA VAL A 21 -5.57 2.24 0.05
C VAL A 21 -4.86 3.29 -0.81
N LEU A 22 -3.63 3.59 -0.44
CA LEU A 22 -2.84 4.64 -1.06
C LEU A 22 -1.70 3.99 -1.86
N GLY A 23 -1.86 3.94 -3.17
CA GLY A 23 -0.83 3.39 -4.06
C GLY A 23 0.19 4.44 -4.41
N ILE A 24 1.46 4.15 -4.15
CA ILE A 24 2.57 5.08 -4.33
C ILE A 24 3.52 4.51 -5.38
N GLY A 25 4.09 5.36 -6.23
CA GLY A 25 5.09 4.95 -7.19
C GLY A 25 5.07 5.77 -8.45
N SER A 26 6.10 5.57 -9.27
CA SER A 26 6.22 6.22 -10.57
C SER A 26 5.71 5.30 -11.69
N SER A 27 4.81 5.78 -12.51
CA SER A 27 4.25 5.01 -13.63
C SER A 27 5.26 4.72 -14.74
N ILE A 28 6.42 5.41 -14.72
CA ILE A 28 7.42 5.30 -15.77
C ILE A 28 8.69 4.55 -15.33
N ARG A 29 8.71 3.99 -14.13
CA ARG A 29 9.92 3.35 -13.57
C ARG A 29 9.70 1.87 -13.27
N SER A 30 9.24 1.12 -14.26
CA SER A 30 9.11 -0.35 -14.16
C SER A 30 8.33 -0.76 -12.88
N ASP A 31 8.93 -1.59 -12.03
CA ASP A 31 8.28 -2.15 -10.85
C ASP A 31 7.92 -1.10 -9.79
N ASP A 32 8.45 0.11 -9.90
CA ASP A 32 8.05 1.19 -9.01
C ASP A 32 6.56 1.53 -9.15
N ALA A 33 5.93 1.11 -10.26
CA ALA A 33 4.51 1.32 -10.51
C ALA A 33 3.60 0.28 -9.84
N VAL A 34 4.15 -0.68 -9.09
CA VAL A 34 3.36 -1.79 -8.54
C VAL A 34 2.20 -1.31 -7.67
N GLY A 35 2.42 -0.29 -6.84
CA GLY A 35 1.35 0.28 -6.01
C GLY A 35 0.22 0.86 -6.84
N LEU A 36 0.55 1.53 -7.95
CA LEU A 36 -0.45 2.11 -8.85
C LEU A 36 -1.28 1.04 -9.54
N GLU A 37 -0.64 -0.07 -9.95
CA GLU A 37 -1.33 -1.17 -10.62
C GLU A 37 -2.25 -1.92 -9.67
N ILE A 38 -1.88 -2.03 -8.41
CA ILE A 38 -2.76 -2.61 -7.39
C ILE A 38 -4.01 -1.74 -7.21
N ILE A 39 -3.86 -0.43 -7.17
CA ILE A 39 -5.02 0.47 -7.10
C ILE A 39 -5.94 0.26 -8.30
N ARG A 40 -5.37 0.15 -9.51
CA ARG A 40 -6.15 -0.09 -10.72
C ARG A 40 -6.97 -1.39 -10.61
N TYR A 41 -6.35 -2.45 -10.12
CA TYR A 41 -7.03 -3.73 -9.92
C TYR A 41 -8.20 -3.58 -8.94
N LEU A 42 -7.96 -2.95 -7.80
CA LEU A 42 -8.98 -2.80 -6.76
C LEU A 42 -10.16 -1.92 -7.21
N LYS A 43 -9.91 -0.92 -8.06
CA LYS A 43 -10.98 -0.05 -8.57
C LYS A 43 -12.06 -0.81 -9.32
N ASN A 44 -11.73 -1.94 -9.92
CA ASN A 44 -12.67 -2.75 -10.68
C ASN A 44 -13.52 -3.70 -9.82
N LYS A 45 -13.31 -3.70 -8.51
CA LYS A 45 -13.97 -4.67 -7.61
C LYS A 45 -15.24 -4.14 -6.94
N GLY A 46 -15.55 -2.86 -7.08
CA GLY A 46 -16.77 -2.31 -6.51
C GLY A 46 -16.86 -2.37 -4.99
N ILE A 47 -15.73 -2.21 -4.31
CA ILE A 47 -15.69 -2.27 -2.84
C ILE A 47 -16.37 -1.04 -2.25
N LYS A 48 -17.22 -1.27 -1.22
CA LYS A 48 -17.92 -0.18 -0.53
C LYS A 48 -17.09 0.39 0.60
N ASN A 49 -17.30 1.68 0.89
CA ASN A 49 -16.65 2.40 1.99
C ASN A 49 -15.12 2.35 1.90
N ILE A 50 -14.61 2.46 0.69
CA ILE A 50 -13.18 2.47 0.43
C ILE A 50 -12.81 3.70 -0.41
N LEU A 51 -11.67 4.27 -0.12
CA LEU A 51 -11.05 5.31 -0.93
C LEU A 51 -9.77 4.78 -1.52
N LEU A 52 -9.72 4.67 -2.84
CA LEU A 52 -8.56 4.18 -3.58
C LEU A 52 -7.87 5.34 -4.25
N ILE A 53 -6.62 5.56 -3.90
CA ILE A 53 -5.85 6.70 -4.41
C ILE A 53 -4.58 6.22 -5.10
N ALA A 54 -4.44 6.53 -6.38
CA ALA A 54 -3.18 6.39 -7.10
C ALA A 54 -2.41 7.69 -6.88
N ALA A 55 -1.52 7.70 -5.92
CA ALA A 55 -0.86 8.92 -5.44
C ALA A 55 0.39 9.31 -6.24
N ASP A 56 0.78 8.49 -7.19
CA ASP A 56 2.04 8.66 -7.92
C ASP A 56 3.21 8.83 -6.93
N THR A 57 4.04 9.84 -7.10
CA THR A 57 5.20 10.07 -6.23
C THR A 57 4.94 11.13 -5.16
N ASN A 58 3.69 11.59 -5.02
CA ASN A 58 3.33 12.68 -4.13
C ASN A 58 2.21 12.31 -3.16
N PRO A 59 2.39 11.27 -2.33
CA PRO A 59 1.33 10.83 -1.42
C PRO A 59 0.91 11.90 -0.41
N GLU A 60 1.84 12.78 -0.04
CA GLU A 60 1.57 13.88 0.90
C GLU A 60 0.53 14.87 0.37
N SER A 61 0.34 14.94 -0.95
CA SER A 61 -0.66 15.82 -1.56
C SER A 61 -2.09 15.36 -1.33
N PHE A 62 -2.26 14.13 -0.84
CA PHE A 62 -3.57 13.53 -0.68
C PHE A 62 -4.06 13.51 0.77
N THR A 63 -3.35 14.15 1.69
CA THR A 63 -3.75 14.19 3.12
C THR A 63 -5.11 14.85 3.31
N GLY A 64 -5.45 15.86 2.52
CA GLY A 64 -6.76 16.51 2.57
C GLY A 64 -7.91 15.55 2.25
N PRO A 65 -7.91 14.93 1.06
CA PRO A 65 -8.93 13.95 0.71
C PRO A 65 -9.01 12.78 1.71
N ILE A 66 -7.88 12.28 2.18
CA ILE A 66 -7.85 11.19 3.17
C ILE A 66 -8.55 11.63 4.46
N ARG A 67 -8.22 12.82 4.95
CA ARG A 67 -8.84 13.35 6.18
C ARG A 67 -10.35 13.50 6.03
N ARG A 68 -10.81 14.03 4.91
CA ARG A 68 -12.25 14.21 4.65
C ARG A 68 -12.99 12.89 4.60
N PHE A 69 -12.31 11.83 4.19
CA PHE A 69 -12.88 10.48 4.17
C PHE A 69 -13.10 9.90 5.57
N LYS A 70 -12.39 10.42 6.58
CA LYS A 70 -12.44 9.95 7.97
C LYS A 70 -12.09 8.46 8.06
N PRO A 71 -10.87 8.10 7.69
CA PRO A 71 -10.49 6.68 7.63
C PRO A 71 -10.37 6.05 9.01
N THR A 72 -10.67 4.74 9.08
CA THR A 72 -10.33 3.91 10.23
C THR A 72 -8.98 3.21 9.98
N HIS A 73 -8.69 2.95 8.72
CA HIS A 73 -7.46 2.25 8.31
C HIS A 73 -6.90 2.88 7.04
N VAL A 74 -5.59 3.05 6.99
CA VAL A 74 -4.88 3.50 5.79
C VAL A 74 -3.77 2.50 5.48
N LEU A 75 -3.88 1.88 4.32
CA LEU A 75 -2.86 0.95 3.82
C LEU A 75 -2.10 1.65 2.69
N MET A 76 -0.82 1.93 2.91
CA MET A 76 0.06 2.44 1.88
C MET A 76 0.64 1.23 1.13
N VAL A 77 0.77 1.33 -0.18
CA VAL A 77 1.34 0.26 -1.02
C VAL A 77 2.43 0.85 -1.91
N ASP A 78 3.64 0.32 -1.80
CA ASP A 78 4.78 0.85 -2.54
C ASP A 78 5.81 -0.25 -2.83
N ALA A 79 6.59 -0.04 -3.88
CA ALA A 79 7.77 -0.85 -4.13
C ALA A 79 8.78 -0.56 -3.03
N THR A 80 9.27 -1.60 -2.37
CA THR A 80 10.13 -1.47 -1.19
C THR A 80 11.31 -2.43 -1.30
N HIS A 81 12.52 -1.90 -1.18
CA HIS A 81 13.74 -2.71 -1.21
C HIS A 81 13.95 -3.35 0.15
N MET A 82 13.76 -4.66 0.21
CA MET A 82 13.82 -5.44 1.44
C MET A 82 14.86 -6.54 1.40
N GLY A 83 15.61 -6.65 0.30
CA GLY A 83 16.55 -7.73 0.11
C GLY A 83 15.89 -9.09 -0.08
N LEU A 84 14.66 -9.11 -0.59
CA LEU A 84 13.88 -10.33 -0.78
C LEU A 84 13.72 -10.66 -2.26
N GLU A 85 13.17 -11.81 -2.56
CA GLU A 85 12.87 -12.20 -3.95
C GLU A 85 11.85 -11.22 -4.55
N PRO A 86 12.04 -10.84 -5.82
CA PRO A 86 11.09 -9.94 -6.50
C PRO A 86 9.64 -10.44 -6.41
N GLY A 87 8.74 -9.55 -6.10
CA GLY A 87 7.33 -9.87 -5.93
C GLY A 87 6.92 -10.25 -4.52
N THR A 88 7.88 -10.45 -3.62
CA THR A 88 7.56 -10.72 -2.22
C THR A 88 6.91 -9.49 -1.59
N ALA A 89 5.82 -9.69 -0.86
CA ALA A 89 5.09 -8.63 -0.20
C ALA A 89 5.13 -8.82 1.30
N GLU A 90 5.36 -7.73 2.04
CA GLU A 90 5.35 -7.74 3.50
C GLU A 90 4.55 -6.58 4.05
N LEU A 91 3.79 -6.83 5.10
CA LEU A 91 3.08 -5.80 5.83
C LEU A 91 4.02 -5.25 6.90
N ILE A 92 4.27 -3.94 6.83
CA ILE A 92 5.27 -3.26 7.64
C ILE A 92 4.58 -2.23 8.54
N SER A 93 4.76 -2.37 9.86
CA SER A 93 4.23 -1.41 10.82
C SER A 93 5.01 -0.09 10.78
N ILE A 94 4.43 0.97 11.32
CA ILE A 94 5.10 2.27 11.38
C ILE A 94 6.44 2.18 12.12
N GLU A 95 6.47 1.43 13.21
CA GLU A 95 7.66 1.26 14.02
C GLU A 95 8.80 0.60 13.22
N ARG A 96 8.45 -0.39 12.39
CA ARG A 96 9.44 -1.05 11.54
C ARG A 96 9.92 -0.16 10.41
N ILE A 97 9.04 0.69 9.85
CA ILE A 97 9.44 1.65 8.83
C ILE A 97 10.49 2.61 9.42
N ARG A 98 10.28 3.08 10.64
CA ARG A 98 11.22 3.97 11.33
C ARG A 98 12.55 3.29 11.64
N GLY A 99 12.57 1.97 11.74
CA GLY A 99 13.78 1.19 11.98
C GLY A 99 14.76 1.15 10.83
N GLN A 100 14.39 1.66 9.67
CA GLN A 100 15.26 1.85 8.51
C GLN A 100 15.83 0.58 7.87
N TRP A 101 15.16 -0.52 8.03
CA TRP A 101 15.55 -1.77 7.38
C TRP A 101 15.08 -1.84 5.92
N PHE A 102 14.28 -0.87 5.50
CA PHE A 102 13.63 -0.84 4.21
C PHE A 102 13.88 0.49 3.54
N SER A 103 13.99 0.50 2.21
CA SER A 103 14.05 1.75 1.50
C SER A 103 13.02 1.79 0.38
N THR A 104 12.38 2.95 0.25
CA THR A 104 11.52 3.26 -0.87
C THR A 104 12.17 4.41 -1.64
N HIS A 105 11.71 4.63 -2.88
CA HIS A 105 12.20 5.73 -3.69
C HIS A 105 11.63 7.07 -3.28
N HIS A 106 10.67 7.05 -2.38
CA HIS A 106 9.83 8.20 -2.13
C HIS A 106 10.13 8.79 -0.77
N LEU A 107 9.46 9.87 -0.46
CA LEU A 107 9.58 10.58 0.81
C LEU A 107 9.53 9.63 2.01
N PRO A 108 10.02 10.08 3.17
CA PRO A 108 9.93 9.27 4.38
C PRO A 108 8.47 8.90 4.67
N LEU A 109 8.06 7.72 4.24
CA LEU A 109 6.70 7.23 4.45
C LEU A 109 6.38 7.08 5.93
N SER A 110 7.42 6.91 6.77
CA SER A 110 7.25 6.86 8.22
C SER A 110 6.67 8.17 8.78
N GLU A 111 7.10 9.31 8.23
CA GLU A 111 6.59 10.61 8.66
C GLU A 111 5.15 10.81 8.22
N LEU A 112 4.82 10.44 6.99
CA LEU A 112 3.47 10.52 6.48
C LEU A 112 2.54 9.59 7.28
N ALA A 113 2.98 8.37 7.54
CA ALA A 113 2.21 7.41 8.32
C ALA A 113 1.94 7.91 9.73
N ALA A 114 2.96 8.48 10.39
CA ALA A 114 2.81 9.05 11.73
C ALA A 114 1.83 10.22 11.73
N PHE A 115 1.92 11.10 10.73
CA PHE A 115 1.00 12.23 10.58
C PHE A 115 -0.45 11.75 10.48
N ILE A 116 -0.71 10.76 9.62
CA ILE A 116 -2.06 10.21 9.43
C ILE A 116 -2.55 9.58 10.73
N LYS A 117 -1.72 8.75 11.36
CA LYS A 117 -2.10 8.07 12.60
C LYS A 117 -2.45 9.07 13.70
N GLU A 118 -1.62 10.08 13.89
CA GLU A 118 -1.77 11.03 14.99
C GLU A 118 -2.90 12.03 14.77
N THR A 119 -3.11 12.48 13.51
CA THR A 119 -4.10 13.52 13.23
C THR A 119 -5.46 12.98 12.85
N MET A 120 -5.55 11.73 12.41
CA MET A 120 -6.79 11.11 11.92
C MET A 120 -7.25 9.93 12.76
N ASN A 121 -6.47 9.52 13.74
CA ASN A 121 -6.76 8.39 14.61
C ASN A 121 -7.04 7.09 13.82
N ALA A 122 -6.30 6.88 12.75
CA ALA A 122 -6.42 5.71 11.90
C ALA A 122 -5.27 4.74 12.14
N LYS A 123 -5.52 3.46 11.94
CA LYS A 123 -4.45 2.46 11.89
C LYS A 123 -3.76 2.60 10.53
N VAL A 124 -2.43 2.61 10.53
CA VAL A 124 -1.65 2.80 9.30
C VAL A 124 -0.58 1.73 9.19
N ALA A 125 -0.40 1.19 8.00
CA ALA A 125 0.68 0.27 7.70
C ALA A 125 1.13 0.45 6.25
N LEU A 126 2.34 -0.02 5.96
CA LEU A 126 2.88 -0.08 4.60
C LEU A 126 2.89 -1.52 4.13
N LEU A 127 2.31 -1.76 2.97
CA LEU A 127 2.49 -3.02 2.26
C LEU A 127 3.63 -2.80 1.26
N GLY A 128 4.80 -3.31 1.60
CA GLY A 128 5.99 -3.21 0.75
C GLY A 128 6.07 -4.40 -0.18
N ILE A 129 6.39 -4.15 -1.45
CA ILE A 129 6.54 -5.20 -2.45
C ILE A 129 7.93 -5.08 -3.05
N GLN A 130 8.71 -6.16 -2.98
CA GLN A 130 10.08 -6.17 -3.47
C GLN A 130 10.11 -6.03 -4.99
N PRO A 131 10.71 -4.96 -5.52
CA PRO A 131 10.86 -4.80 -6.97
C PRO A 131 12.04 -5.61 -7.49
N LYS A 132 12.03 -5.88 -8.80
CA LYS A 132 13.18 -6.44 -9.50
C LYS A 132 13.96 -5.34 -10.21
N SER A 133 13.26 -4.42 -10.86
CA SER A 133 13.86 -3.32 -11.61
C SER A 133 13.03 -2.06 -11.44
N ILE A 134 13.72 -0.92 -11.36
CA ILE A 134 13.08 0.39 -11.32
C ILE A 134 13.61 1.28 -12.45
N SER A 135 14.04 0.68 -13.53
CA SER A 135 14.58 1.39 -14.68
C SER A 135 13.51 2.22 -15.38
N ILE A 136 13.87 3.44 -15.77
CA ILE A 136 12.97 4.36 -16.48
C ILE A 136 12.62 3.78 -17.85
N GLY A 137 11.35 3.91 -18.23
CA GLY A 137 10.86 3.55 -19.54
C GLY A 137 10.48 2.09 -19.72
N SER A 138 10.54 1.30 -18.67
CA SER A 138 10.19 -0.12 -18.73
C SER A 138 8.86 -0.38 -18.02
N ASP A 139 8.14 -1.39 -18.49
CA ASP A 139 6.93 -1.89 -17.82
C ASP A 139 7.30 -2.68 -16.57
N LEU A 140 6.29 -3.11 -15.82
CA LEU A 140 6.49 -4.06 -14.73
C LEU A 140 7.19 -5.31 -15.26
N THR A 141 8.11 -5.84 -14.46
CA THR A 141 8.70 -7.15 -14.75
C THR A 141 7.63 -8.22 -14.60
N LEU A 142 7.88 -9.40 -15.17
CA LEU A 142 6.94 -10.53 -15.10
C LEU A 142 6.63 -10.89 -13.65
N GLU A 143 7.65 -10.91 -12.80
CA GLU A 143 7.49 -11.21 -11.38
C GLU A 143 6.53 -10.24 -10.69
N LEU A 144 6.62 -8.96 -11.04
CA LEU A 144 5.75 -7.95 -10.44
C LEU A 144 4.35 -7.93 -11.04
N LYS A 145 4.19 -8.30 -12.31
CA LYS A 145 2.87 -8.51 -12.91
C LYS A 145 2.11 -9.61 -12.16
N LYS A 146 2.80 -10.71 -11.87
CA LYS A 146 2.21 -11.79 -11.07
C LYS A 146 1.91 -11.36 -9.65
N ALA A 147 2.79 -10.55 -9.06
CA ALA A 147 2.58 -10.03 -7.72
C ALA A 147 1.34 -9.13 -7.65
N VAL A 148 1.10 -8.29 -8.66
CA VAL A 148 -0.09 -7.43 -8.70
C VAL A 148 -1.36 -8.27 -8.56
N GLU A 149 -1.50 -9.34 -9.35
CA GLU A 149 -2.67 -10.20 -9.28
C GLU A 149 -2.81 -10.88 -7.92
N ARG A 150 -1.73 -11.50 -7.45
CA ARG A 150 -1.73 -12.24 -6.18
C ARG A 150 -2.00 -11.33 -4.99
N VAL A 151 -1.27 -10.23 -4.90
CA VAL A 151 -1.35 -9.33 -3.75
C VAL A 151 -2.67 -8.56 -3.75
N SER A 152 -3.13 -8.10 -4.91
CA SER A 152 -4.41 -7.40 -5.03
C SER A 152 -5.57 -8.29 -4.58
N LYS A 153 -5.53 -9.57 -4.97
CA LYS A 153 -6.55 -10.54 -4.55
C LYS A 153 -6.54 -10.72 -3.02
N ILE A 154 -5.35 -10.83 -2.45
CA ILE A 154 -5.20 -10.96 -1.01
C ILE A 154 -5.75 -9.73 -0.29
N ILE A 155 -5.43 -8.52 -0.77
CA ILE A 155 -5.95 -7.28 -0.21
C ILE A 155 -7.47 -7.27 -0.27
N TYR A 156 -8.02 -7.55 -1.44
CA TYR A 156 -9.47 -7.57 -1.64
C TYR A 156 -10.16 -8.54 -0.67
N GLU A 157 -9.67 -9.78 -0.62
CA GLU A 157 -10.24 -10.80 0.27
C GLU A 157 -10.14 -10.40 1.75
N SER A 158 -9.06 -9.74 2.12
CA SER A 158 -8.85 -9.28 3.50
C SER A 158 -9.81 -8.14 3.87
N ILE A 159 -10.11 -7.26 2.93
CA ILE A 159 -11.02 -6.13 3.16
C ILE A 159 -12.46 -6.61 3.31
N ILE A 160 -12.90 -7.54 2.47
CA ILE A 160 -14.29 -8.02 2.51
C ILE A 160 -14.54 -9.10 3.55
N ALA A 161 -13.50 -9.61 4.19
CA ALA A 161 -13.63 -10.62 5.24
C ALA A 161 -14.37 -10.04 6.46
N LYS A 162 -15.23 -10.84 7.06
CA LYS A 162 -16.00 -10.46 8.26
C LYS A 162 -15.40 -11.05 9.52
#